data_17900373ff03f7a979887cc860c6b67d
#
_entry.id   17900373ff03f7a979887cc860c6b67d
#
_cell.length_a   1.000
_cell.length_b   1.000
_cell.length_c   1.000
_cell.angle_alpha   90.00
_cell.angle_beta   90.00
_cell.angle_gamma   90.00
#
_symmetry.space_group_name_H-M   'P 1'
#
loop_
_entity.id
_entity.type
_entity.pdbx_description
1 polymer ?
#
loop_
_entity_poly.entity_id
_entity_poly.type
_entity_poly.pdbx_seq_one_letter_code
_entity_poly.pdbx_strand_id
1 'polypeptide(L)'
;MFKKTLSMICCVIFLQGCSQEQEVKKEMTSMETALLAATEKQETNTVILLLKKGADTNITDSKGRTPLMIATYKNDVKTAKALIEAGADVNIQDDMKNNPFLYAGAEGYFDILKLTIDAGADPSLTNRYGGTALIPASEHGYIDVIKELLTRTTIDVNHVNNLGWTALMEAIVLSNGNETQQQVIQLLIEHGADVNIPDNDGVTPLEHARAHNFEEIEKILLATNK
;
A
#
# COMPACT_ATOMS: atom_id res chain seq x y z
N MET A 1 -65.48 -28.29 -0.41
CA MET A 1 -64.68 -28.24 -1.64
C MET A 1 -63.85 -26.93 -1.66
N PHE A 2 -63.09 -26.64 -0.57
CA PHE A 2 -62.30 -25.37 -0.43
C PHE A 2 -61.05 -25.61 0.41
N LYS A 3 -60.11 -26.48 -0.01
CA LYS A 3 -58.80 -26.69 0.67
C LYS A 3 -57.60 -26.96 -0.24
N LYS A 4 -57.71 -26.76 -1.55
CA LYS A 4 -56.57 -27.08 -2.48
C LYS A 4 -55.97 -25.84 -3.22
N THR A 5 -56.50 -24.64 -3.03
CA THR A 5 -56.04 -23.46 -3.79
C THR A 5 -55.01 -22.57 -3.02
N LEU A 6 -54.80 -22.79 -1.73
CA LEU A 6 -53.91 -21.97 -0.91
C LEU A 6 -52.43 -22.45 -0.93
N SER A 7 -52.20 -23.72 -1.31
CA SER A 7 -50.82 -24.30 -1.34
C SER A 7 -50.01 -23.93 -2.61
N MET A 8 -50.68 -23.51 -3.67
CA MET A 8 -50.02 -23.26 -4.95
C MET A 8 -49.49 -21.81 -5.06
N ILE A 9 -50.07 -20.89 -4.34
CA ILE A 9 -49.67 -19.45 -4.34
C ILE A 9 -48.39 -19.25 -3.50
N CYS A 10 -48.19 -19.97 -2.39
CA CYS A 10 -46.97 -19.90 -1.58
C CYS A 10 -45.73 -20.43 -2.30
N CYS A 11 -45.83 -21.47 -3.12
CA CYS A 11 -44.72 -22.02 -3.88
C CYS A 11 -44.25 -21.09 -5.01
N VAL A 12 -45.14 -20.36 -5.64
CA VAL A 12 -44.78 -19.44 -6.74
C VAL A 12 -44.05 -18.20 -6.21
N ILE A 13 -44.45 -17.69 -5.05
CA ILE A 13 -43.77 -16.53 -4.41
C ILE A 13 -42.36 -16.92 -3.93
N PHE A 14 -42.16 -18.13 -3.40
CA PHE A 14 -40.84 -18.63 -2.98
C PHE A 14 -39.89 -18.90 -4.17
N LEU A 15 -40.40 -19.37 -5.29
CA LEU A 15 -39.60 -19.61 -6.50
C LEU A 15 -39.21 -18.30 -7.20
N GLN A 16 -40.06 -17.29 -7.18
CA GLN A 16 -39.73 -15.95 -7.71
C GLN A 16 -38.70 -15.20 -6.87
N GLY A 17 -38.77 -15.31 -5.53
CA GLY A 17 -37.75 -14.76 -4.62
C GLY A 17 -36.36 -15.36 -4.85
N CYS A 18 -36.27 -16.68 -4.95
CA CYS A 18 -35.00 -17.37 -5.21
C CYS A 18 -34.40 -17.05 -6.59
N SER A 19 -35.21 -16.88 -7.62
CA SER A 19 -34.72 -16.52 -8.95
C SER A 19 -34.24 -15.07 -9.02
N GLN A 20 -34.91 -14.15 -8.34
CA GLN A 20 -34.47 -12.75 -8.26
C GLN A 20 -33.17 -12.61 -7.47
N GLU A 21 -33.00 -13.29 -6.34
CA GLU A 21 -31.75 -13.28 -5.57
C GLU A 21 -30.58 -13.87 -6.40
N GLN A 22 -30.81 -14.91 -7.19
CA GLN A 22 -29.79 -15.50 -8.07
C GLN A 22 -29.43 -14.57 -9.25
N GLU A 23 -30.39 -13.85 -9.82
CA GLU A 23 -30.15 -12.88 -10.89
C GLU A 23 -29.36 -11.67 -10.34
N VAL A 24 -29.74 -11.12 -9.19
CA VAL A 24 -29.03 -10.01 -8.54
C VAL A 24 -27.60 -10.41 -8.21
N LYS A 25 -27.39 -11.59 -7.63
CA LYS A 25 -26.05 -12.11 -7.32
C LYS A 25 -25.21 -12.33 -8.56
N LYS A 26 -25.78 -12.80 -9.66
CA LYS A 26 -25.09 -12.98 -10.95
C LYS A 26 -24.73 -11.64 -11.59
N GLU A 27 -25.60 -10.64 -11.50
CA GLU A 27 -25.35 -9.30 -12.01
C GLU A 27 -24.24 -8.59 -11.20
N MET A 28 -24.24 -8.69 -9.87
CA MET A 28 -23.17 -8.19 -9.00
C MET A 28 -21.82 -8.83 -9.36
N THR A 29 -21.73 -10.15 -9.43
CA THR A 29 -20.48 -10.86 -9.81
C THR A 29 -19.97 -10.46 -11.21
N SER A 30 -20.87 -10.18 -12.14
CA SER A 30 -20.52 -9.68 -13.49
C SER A 30 -19.95 -8.26 -13.43
N MET A 31 -20.53 -7.39 -12.59
CA MET A 31 -20.11 -6.00 -12.43
C MET A 31 -18.74 -5.90 -11.73
N GLU A 32 -18.50 -6.72 -10.73
CA GLU A 32 -17.23 -6.85 -10.02
C GLU A 32 -16.11 -7.31 -10.97
N THR A 33 -16.36 -8.35 -11.73
CA THR A 33 -15.42 -8.82 -12.77
C THR A 33 -15.12 -7.74 -13.81
N ALA A 34 -16.13 -6.97 -14.20
CA ALA A 34 -15.96 -5.86 -15.13
C ALA A 34 -15.13 -4.72 -14.51
N LEU A 35 -15.28 -4.44 -13.19
CA LEU A 35 -14.48 -3.42 -12.48
C LEU A 35 -12.99 -3.79 -12.47
N LEU A 36 -12.65 -5.02 -12.10
CA LEU A 36 -11.27 -5.51 -12.13
C LEU A 36 -10.69 -5.41 -13.55
N ALA A 37 -11.44 -5.87 -14.56
CA ALA A 37 -10.99 -5.85 -15.94
C ALA A 37 -10.80 -4.42 -16.49
N ALA A 38 -11.70 -3.50 -16.18
CA ALA A 38 -11.59 -2.10 -16.59
C ALA A 38 -10.39 -1.41 -15.91
N THR A 39 -10.15 -1.71 -14.64
CA THR A 39 -8.98 -1.20 -13.91
C THR A 39 -7.68 -1.75 -14.50
N GLU A 40 -7.63 -3.05 -14.80
CA GLU A 40 -6.44 -3.67 -15.42
C GLU A 40 -6.10 -3.05 -16.78
N LYS A 41 -7.11 -2.58 -17.52
CA LYS A 41 -6.96 -1.87 -18.81
C LYS A 41 -6.78 -0.36 -18.69
N GLN A 42 -6.78 0.20 -17.47
CA GLN A 42 -6.72 1.64 -17.20
C GLN A 42 -7.88 2.43 -17.87
N GLU A 43 -9.05 1.81 -17.99
CA GLU A 43 -10.25 2.41 -18.54
C GLU A 43 -10.99 3.23 -17.48
N THR A 44 -10.39 4.35 -17.02
CA THR A 44 -10.89 5.16 -15.89
C THR A 44 -12.36 5.53 -16.02
N ASN A 45 -12.84 5.90 -17.24
CA ASN A 45 -14.24 6.25 -17.45
C ASN A 45 -15.18 5.07 -17.21
N THR A 46 -14.78 3.87 -17.63
CA THR A 46 -15.54 2.63 -17.39
C THR A 46 -15.55 2.30 -15.89
N VAL A 47 -14.42 2.46 -15.19
CA VAL A 47 -14.32 2.31 -13.74
C VAL A 47 -15.32 3.25 -13.04
N ILE A 48 -15.28 4.55 -13.34
CA ILE A 48 -16.20 5.54 -12.75
C ILE A 48 -17.68 5.18 -13.01
N LEU A 49 -18.01 4.69 -14.20
CA LEU A 49 -19.37 4.26 -14.51
C LEU A 49 -19.81 3.06 -13.67
N LEU A 50 -18.95 2.08 -13.48
CA LEU A 50 -19.23 0.89 -12.66
C LEU A 50 -19.38 1.26 -11.17
N LEU A 51 -18.52 2.14 -10.65
CA LEU A 51 -18.63 2.67 -9.30
C LEU A 51 -19.95 3.40 -9.05
N LYS A 52 -20.39 4.23 -10.01
CA LYS A 52 -21.70 4.89 -9.95
C LYS A 52 -22.89 3.92 -9.96
N LYS A 53 -22.71 2.73 -10.51
CA LYS A 53 -23.71 1.65 -10.49
C LYS A 53 -23.68 0.82 -9.20
N GLY A 54 -22.75 1.12 -8.26
CA GLY A 54 -22.64 0.44 -6.98
C GLY A 54 -21.73 -0.80 -7.00
N ALA A 55 -20.77 -0.88 -7.94
CA ALA A 55 -19.78 -1.93 -7.91
C ALA A 55 -18.97 -1.87 -6.59
N ASP A 56 -18.75 -3.02 -5.95
CA ASP A 56 -17.94 -3.12 -4.74
C ASP A 56 -16.48 -2.79 -5.05
N THR A 57 -15.93 -1.80 -4.34
CA THR A 57 -14.56 -1.31 -4.49
C THR A 57 -13.51 -2.25 -3.91
N ASN A 58 -13.91 -3.16 -3.00
CA ASN A 58 -13.01 -3.98 -2.19
C ASN A 58 -12.95 -5.47 -2.61
N ILE A 59 -13.55 -5.79 -3.74
CA ILE A 59 -13.40 -7.11 -4.35
C ILE A 59 -11.93 -7.39 -4.67
N THR A 60 -11.56 -8.67 -4.74
CA THR A 60 -10.19 -9.06 -5.05
C THR A 60 -10.13 -10.02 -6.25
N ASP A 61 -9.05 -9.94 -6.99
CA ASP A 61 -8.71 -10.93 -8.02
C ASP A 61 -8.07 -12.19 -7.40
N SER A 62 -7.64 -13.13 -8.24
CA SER A 62 -6.99 -14.38 -7.83
C SER A 62 -5.61 -14.20 -7.16
N LYS A 63 -5.09 -12.97 -7.09
CA LYS A 63 -3.84 -12.60 -6.40
C LYS A 63 -4.10 -11.75 -5.16
N GLY A 64 -5.34 -11.68 -4.70
CA GLY A 64 -5.74 -10.83 -3.58
C GLY A 64 -5.73 -9.32 -3.88
N ARG A 65 -5.53 -8.89 -5.15
CA ARG A 65 -5.43 -7.47 -5.51
C ARG A 65 -6.82 -6.86 -5.63
N THR A 66 -7.07 -5.78 -4.89
CA THR A 66 -8.25 -4.93 -5.10
C THR A 66 -8.11 -4.10 -6.39
N PRO A 67 -9.20 -3.52 -6.93
CA PRO A 67 -9.10 -2.54 -8.01
C PRO A 67 -8.12 -1.40 -7.68
N LEU A 68 -8.12 -0.91 -6.43
CA LEU A 68 -7.19 0.13 -6.00
C LEU A 68 -5.73 -0.35 -6.04
N MET A 69 -5.45 -1.58 -5.60
CA MET A 69 -4.11 -2.16 -5.69
C MET A 69 -3.65 -2.33 -7.15
N ILE A 70 -4.56 -2.76 -8.05
CA ILE A 70 -4.28 -2.85 -9.50
C ILE A 70 -3.94 -1.47 -10.09
N ALA A 71 -4.73 -0.44 -9.77
CA ALA A 71 -4.48 0.94 -10.22
C ALA A 71 -3.11 1.45 -9.69
N THR A 72 -2.78 1.10 -8.45
CA THR A 72 -1.49 1.45 -7.82
C THR A 72 -0.32 0.79 -8.54
N TYR A 73 -0.40 -0.51 -8.83
CA TYR A 73 0.65 -1.22 -9.59
C TYR A 73 0.92 -0.60 -10.97
N LYS A 74 -0.07 0.08 -11.53
CA LYS A 74 0.04 0.75 -12.85
C LYS A 74 0.38 2.24 -12.74
N ASN A 75 0.54 2.76 -11.53
CA ASN A 75 0.65 4.18 -11.23
C ASN A 75 -0.47 5.02 -11.89
N ASP A 76 -1.69 4.44 -11.96
CA ASP A 76 -2.86 5.12 -12.50
C ASP A 76 -3.53 5.99 -11.43
N VAL A 77 -2.97 7.18 -11.24
CA VAL A 77 -3.42 8.15 -10.23
C VAL A 77 -4.91 8.51 -10.39
N LYS A 78 -5.39 8.63 -11.63
CA LYS A 78 -6.80 9.02 -11.90
C LYS A 78 -7.77 7.94 -11.46
N THR A 79 -7.47 6.69 -11.80
CA THR A 79 -8.30 5.54 -11.39
C THR A 79 -8.19 5.29 -9.90
N ALA A 80 -6.98 5.38 -9.31
CA ALA A 80 -6.78 5.27 -7.86
C ALA A 80 -7.62 6.30 -7.10
N LYS A 81 -7.58 7.57 -7.53
CA LYS A 81 -8.39 8.64 -6.93
C LYS A 81 -9.88 8.34 -6.99
N ALA A 82 -10.40 7.91 -8.15
CA ALA A 82 -11.82 7.60 -8.31
C ALA A 82 -12.27 6.44 -7.41
N LEU A 83 -11.42 5.42 -7.22
CA LEU A 83 -11.68 4.28 -6.34
C LEU A 83 -11.69 4.71 -4.87
N ILE A 84 -10.73 5.53 -4.44
CA ILE A 84 -10.67 6.06 -3.07
C ILE A 84 -11.89 6.94 -2.77
N GLU A 85 -12.26 7.83 -3.69
CA GLU A 85 -13.47 8.67 -3.56
C GLU A 85 -14.77 7.85 -3.49
N ALA A 86 -14.77 6.65 -4.06
CA ALA A 86 -15.88 5.69 -3.98
C ALA A 86 -15.83 4.78 -2.73
N GLY A 87 -14.86 4.99 -1.81
CA GLY A 87 -14.75 4.27 -0.55
C GLY A 87 -13.90 3.00 -0.59
N ALA A 88 -12.97 2.89 -1.54
CA ALA A 88 -12.01 1.79 -1.53
C ALA A 88 -11.16 1.81 -0.25
N ASP A 89 -11.01 0.66 0.40
CA ASP A 89 -10.13 0.49 1.55
C ASP A 89 -8.67 0.44 1.10
N VAL A 90 -7.88 1.41 1.57
CA VAL A 90 -6.46 1.57 1.24
C VAL A 90 -5.56 0.59 1.98
N ASN A 91 -6.08 -0.16 2.96
CA ASN A 91 -5.33 -1.04 3.85
C ASN A 91 -5.40 -2.53 3.45
N ILE A 92 -6.26 -2.89 2.49
CA ILE A 92 -6.35 -4.29 2.05
C ILE A 92 -5.04 -4.70 1.38
N GLN A 93 -4.44 -5.76 1.90
CA GLN A 93 -3.19 -6.34 1.40
C GLN A 93 -3.45 -7.47 0.40
N ASP A 94 -2.67 -7.50 -0.66
CA ASP A 94 -2.65 -8.60 -1.61
C ASP A 94 -1.83 -9.81 -1.11
N ASP A 95 -1.71 -10.87 -1.92
CA ASP A 95 -0.96 -12.09 -1.58
C ASP A 95 0.53 -11.84 -1.32
N MET A 96 1.07 -10.70 -1.78
CA MET A 96 2.44 -10.25 -1.51
C MET A 96 2.53 -9.40 -0.24
N LYS A 97 1.42 -9.25 0.50
CA LYS A 97 1.25 -8.33 1.62
C LYS A 97 1.51 -6.85 1.25
N ASN A 98 1.36 -6.49 -0.01
CA ASN A 98 1.35 -5.09 -0.41
C ASN A 98 -0.06 -4.52 -0.31
N ASN A 99 -0.18 -3.29 0.14
CA ASN A 99 -1.33 -2.44 -0.05
C ASN A 99 -0.94 -1.19 -0.86
N PRO A 100 -1.89 -0.37 -1.29
CA PRO A 100 -1.59 0.82 -2.08
C PRO A 100 -0.58 1.78 -1.44
N PHE A 101 -0.64 1.97 -0.11
CA PHE A 101 0.28 2.83 0.63
C PHE A 101 1.72 2.27 0.63
N LEU A 102 1.89 1.00 0.99
CA LEU A 102 3.19 0.33 1.02
C LEU A 102 3.85 0.35 -0.35
N TYR A 103 3.11 0.00 -1.38
CA TYR A 103 3.65 -0.09 -2.75
C TYR A 103 3.96 1.29 -3.32
N ALA A 104 3.08 2.28 -3.10
CA ALA A 104 3.34 3.65 -3.55
C ALA A 104 4.59 4.25 -2.88
N GLY A 105 4.82 3.97 -1.60
CA GLY A 105 6.04 4.37 -0.91
C GLY A 105 7.29 3.69 -1.48
N ALA A 106 7.21 2.38 -1.73
CA ALA A 106 8.32 1.59 -2.25
C ALA A 106 8.75 1.97 -3.68
N GLU A 107 7.80 2.38 -4.52
CA GLU A 107 8.04 2.73 -5.92
C GLU A 107 8.16 4.25 -6.16
N GLY A 108 8.05 5.06 -5.11
CA GLY A 108 8.12 6.51 -5.24
C GLY A 108 6.89 7.15 -5.90
N TYR A 109 5.72 6.51 -5.88
CA TYR A 109 4.49 7.02 -6.49
C TYR A 109 3.83 8.07 -5.59
N PHE A 110 4.44 9.25 -5.56
CA PHE A 110 4.13 10.33 -4.64
C PHE A 110 2.64 10.72 -4.62
N ASP A 111 2.00 10.85 -5.79
CA ASP A 111 0.60 11.23 -5.86
C ASP A 111 -0.33 10.17 -5.27
N ILE A 112 -0.07 8.89 -5.53
CA ILE A 112 -0.86 7.78 -4.96
C ILE A 112 -0.61 7.69 -3.46
N LEU A 113 0.65 7.84 -3.02
CA LEU A 113 0.98 7.86 -1.58
C LEU A 113 0.16 8.92 -0.84
N LYS A 114 0.10 10.14 -1.36
CA LYS A 114 -0.70 11.22 -0.76
C LYS A 114 -2.18 10.87 -0.68
N LEU A 115 -2.74 10.34 -1.77
CA LEU A 115 -4.14 9.90 -1.78
C LEU A 115 -4.42 8.84 -0.71
N THR A 116 -3.51 7.90 -0.51
CA THR A 116 -3.68 6.84 0.51
C THR A 116 -3.53 7.37 1.93
N ILE A 117 -2.59 8.31 2.17
CA ILE A 117 -2.45 9.00 3.46
C ILE A 117 -3.73 9.79 3.79
N ASP A 118 -4.24 10.56 2.83
CA ASP A 118 -5.48 11.34 2.99
C ASP A 118 -6.70 10.44 3.27
N ALA A 119 -6.68 9.21 2.78
CA ALA A 119 -7.73 8.20 2.98
C ALA A 119 -7.55 7.35 4.25
N GLY A 120 -6.55 7.62 5.08
CA GLY A 120 -6.34 6.94 6.36
C GLY A 120 -5.58 5.62 6.25
N ALA A 121 -4.56 5.57 5.41
CA ALA A 121 -3.65 4.42 5.37
C ALA A 121 -3.00 4.17 6.73
N ASP A 122 -2.93 2.90 7.14
CA ASP A 122 -2.23 2.48 8.35
C ASP A 122 -0.72 2.34 8.09
N PRO A 123 0.12 3.24 8.63
CA PRO A 123 1.55 3.24 8.38
C PRO A 123 2.30 2.10 9.08
N SER A 124 1.66 1.37 9.98
CA SER A 124 2.24 0.23 10.71
C SER A 124 2.19 -1.09 9.94
N LEU A 125 1.39 -1.17 8.86
CA LEU A 125 1.34 -2.35 8.02
C LEU A 125 2.69 -2.60 7.34
N THR A 126 3.03 -3.87 7.16
CA THR A 126 4.30 -4.29 6.57
C THR A 126 4.08 -5.20 5.37
N ASN A 127 5.01 -5.15 4.44
CA ASN A 127 5.07 -6.07 3.30
C ASN A 127 5.56 -7.47 3.73
N ARG A 128 5.69 -8.40 2.77
CA ARG A 128 6.17 -9.78 3.01
C ARG A 128 7.57 -9.88 3.63
N TYR A 129 8.38 -8.82 3.51
CA TYR A 129 9.71 -8.73 4.09
C TYR A 129 9.72 -8.08 5.47
N GLY A 130 8.53 -7.79 6.03
CA GLY A 130 8.40 -7.10 7.30
C GLY A 130 8.73 -5.61 7.24
N GLY A 131 8.91 -5.03 6.06
CA GLY A 131 9.25 -3.62 5.88
C GLY A 131 8.01 -2.73 5.77
N THR A 132 8.06 -1.56 6.40
CA THR A 132 7.11 -0.45 6.20
C THR A 132 7.42 0.29 4.90
N ALA A 133 6.56 1.25 4.51
CA ALA A 133 6.78 2.05 3.31
C ALA A 133 8.08 2.89 3.34
N LEU A 134 8.56 3.25 4.54
CA LEU A 134 9.73 4.10 4.72
C LEU A 134 11.03 3.39 4.33
N ILE A 135 11.12 2.08 4.56
CA ILE A 135 12.35 1.31 4.35
C ILE A 135 12.77 1.33 2.88
N PRO A 136 11.96 0.82 1.91
CA PRO A 136 12.33 0.87 0.50
C PRO A 136 12.38 2.29 -0.07
N ALA A 137 11.56 3.23 0.44
CA ALA A 137 11.66 4.62 0.03
C ALA A 137 13.04 5.22 0.36
N SER A 138 13.62 4.82 1.50
CA SER A 138 14.95 5.27 1.94
C SER A 138 16.07 4.61 1.13
N GLU A 139 15.96 3.32 0.81
CA GLU A 139 16.85 2.62 -0.11
C GLU A 139 16.98 3.36 -1.45
N HIS A 140 15.84 3.70 -2.05
CA HIS A 140 15.79 4.33 -3.37
C HIS A 140 16.03 5.85 -3.37
N GLY A 141 16.06 6.49 -2.21
CA GLY A 141 16.30 7.93 -2.10
C GLY A 141 15.11 8.80 -2.53
N TYR A 142 13.89 8.34 -2.34
CA TYR A 142 12.67 9.09 -2.70
C TYR A 142 12.37 10.20 -1.67
N ILE A 143 13.16 11.27 -1.69
CA ILE A 143 13.15 12.36 -0.70
C ILE A 143 11.75 12.90 -0.41
N ASP A 144 10.94 13.17 -1.45
CA ASP A 144 9.61 13.75 -1.25
C ASP A 144 8.65 12.75 -0.61
N VAL A 145 8.75 11.47 -0.98
CA VAL A 145 8.00 10.36 -0.35
C VAL A 145 8.40 10.22 1.12
N ILE A 146 9.69 10.22 1.43
CA ILE A 146 10.21 10.10 2.79
C ILE A 146 9.70 11.26 3.66
N LYS A 147 9.77 12.51 3.15
CA LYS A 147 9.24 13.68 3.86
C LYS A 147 7.75 13.55 4.14
N GLU A 148 6.96 13.12 3.15
CA GLU A 148 5.52 12.94 3.30
C GLU A 148 5.21 11.86 4.38
N LEU A 149 5.92 10.73 4.36
CA LEU A 149 5.79 9.66 5.35
C LEU A 149 6.13 10.15 6.77
N LEU A 150 7.28 10.82 6.95
CA LEU A 150 7.76 11.25 8.27
C LEU A 150 6.96 12.42 8.86
N THR A 151 6.37 13.28 8.02
CA THR A 151 5.68 14.49 8.50
C THR A 151 4.18 14.32 8.61
N ARG A 152 3.57 13.43 7.85
CA ARG A 152 2.10 13.29 7.79
C ARG A 152 1.56 11.97 8.32
N THR A 153 2.42 11.06 8.74
CA THR A 153 2.01 9.77 9.31
C THR A 153 2.68 9.55 10.68
N THR A 154 2.23 8.51 11.37
CA THR A 154 2.84 8.03 12.61
C THR A 154 3.78 6.86 12.34
N ILE A 155 4.43 6.81 11.16
CA ILE A 155 5.33 5.72 10.79
C ILE A 155 6.49 5.63 11.78
N ASP A 156 6.80 4.42 12.22
CA ASP A 156 7.95 4.20 13.10
C ASP A 156 9.25 4.26 12.28
N VAL A 157 10.03 5.34 12.48
CA VAL A 157 11.31 5.56 11.81
C VAL A 157 12.35 4.48 12.16
N ASN A 158 12.19 3.84 13.33
CA ASN A 158 13.09 2.80 13.85
C ASN A 158 12.57 1.37 13.62
N HIS A 159 11.49 1.22 12.84
CA HIS A 159 10.98 -0.10 12.50
C HIS A 159 12.06 -0.97 11.86
N VAL A 160 12.17 -2.22 12.34
CA VAL A 160 13.15 -3.20 11.87
C VAL A 160 12.44 -4.27 11.03
N ASN A 161 12.91 -4.50 9.82
CA ASN A 161 12.36 -5.53 8.92
C ASN A 161 12.90 -6.95 9.24
N ASN A 162 12.48 -7.95 8.48
CA ASN A 162 12.89 -9.35 8.70
C ASN A 162 14.39 -9.61 8.47
N LEU A 163 15.10 -8.69 7.81
CA LEU A 163 16.56 -8.74 7.62
C LEU A 163 17.33 -8.12 8.78
N GLY A 164 16.62 -7.53 9.76
CA GLY A 164 17.23 -6.78 10.86
C GLY A 164 17.59 -5.35 10.50
N TRP A 165 17.03 -4.78 9.44
CA TRP A 165 17.40 -3.46 8.94
C TRP A 165 16.29 -2.42 9.18
N THR A 166 16.70 -1.25 9.65
CA THR A 166 15.88 -0.04 9.69
C THR A 166 15.95 0.70 8.34
N ALA A 167 15.13 1.72 8.16
CA ALA A 167 15.21 2.62 7.01
C ALA A 167 16.60 3.28 6.89
N LEU A 168 17.20 3.66 8.03
CA LEU A 168 18.56 4.20 8.07
C LEU A 168 19.59 3.17 7.59
N MET A 169 19.46 1.92 8.03
CA MET A 169 20.37 0.85 7.65
C MET A 169 20.29 0.57 6.14
N GLU A 170 19.08 0.45 5.56
CA GLU A 170 18.93 0.24 4.11
C GLU A 170 19.49 1.40 3.29
N ALA A 171 19.28 2.65 3.74
CA ALA A 171 19.86 3.82 3.09
C ALA A 171 21.40 3.84 3.06
N ILE A 172 22.06 3.11 3.96
CA ILE A 172 23.52 2.97 3.99
C ILE A 172 23.98 1.76 3.20
N VAL A 173 23.42 0.57 3.50
CA VAL A 173 23.93 -0.71 3.03
C VAL A 173 23.66 -0.93 1.53
N LEU A 174 22.50 -0.54 1.04
CA LEU A 174 22.06 -0.77 -0.33
C LEU A 174 22.34 0.42 -1.27
N SER A 175 23.04 1.43 -0.80
CA SER A 175 23.31 2.65 -1.54
C SER A 175 24.77 2.73 -2.04
N ASN A 176 25.06 3.79 -2.79
CA ASN A 176 26.41 4.16 -3.21
C ASN A 176 27.01 5.35 -2.43
N GLY A 177 26.35 5.78 -1.34
CA GLY A 177 26.80 6.87 -0.47
C GLY A 177 26.72 8.27 -1.10
N ASN A 178 25.99 8.45 -2.21
CA ASN A 178 25.88 9.72 -2.91
C ASN A 178 25.13 10.81 -2.08
N GLU A 179 25.09 12.05 -2.61
CA GLU A 179 24.45 13.18 -1.96
C GLU A 179 22.96 12.93 -1.63
N THR A 180 22.24 12.23 -2.48
CA THR A 180 20.82 11.88 -2.21
C THR A 180 20.71 11.01 -0.97
N GLN A 181 21.57 10.01 -0.83
CA GLN A 181 21.54 9.13 0.34
C GLN A 181 21.99 9.84 1.62
N GLN A 182 22.97 10.75 1.51
CA GLN A 182 23.36 11.60 2.63
C GLN A 182 22.18 12.48 3.11
N GLN A 183 21.39 13.03 2.19
CA GLN A 183 20.16 13.78 2.52
C GLN A 183 19.10 12.88 3.16
N VAL A 184 18.90 11.67 2.66
CA VAL A 184 17.97 10.69 3.27
C VAL A 184 18.38 10.39 4.70
N ILE A 185 19.66 10.08 4.94
CA ILE A 185 20.21 9.76 6.26
C ILE A 185 20.01 10.95 7.23
N GLN A 186 20.31 12.17 6.78
CA GLN A 186 20.07 13.37 7.58
C GLN A 186 18.59 13.53 7.93
N LEU A 187 17.71 13.37 6.94
CA LEU A 187 16.26 13.50 7.13
C LEU A 187 15.72 12.46 8.13
N LEU A 188 16.15 11.21 8.03
CA LEU A 188 15.78 10.15 8.98
C LEU A 188 16.24 10.48 10.40
N ILE A 189 17.49 10.95 10.58
CA ILE A 189 18.05 11.35 11.86
C ILE A 189 17.29 12.53 12.47
N GLU A 190 16.97 13.57 11.67
CA GLU A 190 16.17 14.73 12.09
C GLU A 190 14.77 14.32 12.59
N HIS A 191 14.25 13.16 12.14
CA HIS A 191 12.97 12.62 12.57
C HIS A 191 13.09 11.49 13.60
N GLY A 192 14.25 11.34 14.24
CA GLY A 192 14.44 10.44 15.39
C GLY A 192 14.94 9.04 15.06
N ALA A 193 15.56 8.83 13.89
CA ALA A 193 16.23 7.55 13.62
C ALA A 193 17.37 7.34 14.60
N ASP A 194 17.36 6.17 15.26
CA ASP A 194 18.45 5.75 16.15
C ASP A 194 19.61 5.19 15.31
N VAL A 195 20.73 5.89 15.35
CA VAL A 195 21.95 5.54 14.59
C VAL A 195 22.70 4.34 15.17
N ASN A 196 22.23 3.78 16.30
CA ASN A 196 22.90 2.69 17.02
C ASN A 196 22.18 1.34 16.90
N ILE A 197 21.02 1.26 16.23
CA ILE A 197 20.32 -0.01 16.01
C ILE A 197 21.18 -0.88 15.09
N PRO A 198 21.71 -2.03 15.56
CA PRO A 198 22.53 -2.90 14.73
C PRO A 198 21.64 -3.82 13.88
N ASP A 199 22.23 -4.40 12.85
CA ASP A 199 21.60 -5.50 12.11
C ASP A 199 21.64 -6.84 12.89
N ASN A 200 21.14 -7.92 12.26
CA ASN A 200 21.11 -9.26 12.87
C ASN A 200 22.49 -9.86 13.17
N ASP A 201 23.54 -9.35 12.54
CA ASP A 201 24.93 -9.75 12.79
C ASP A 201 25.61 -8.87 13.85
N GLY A 202 24.90 -7.90 14.41
CA GLY A 202 25.38 -6.97 15.43
C GLY A 202 26.18 -5.81 14.85
N VAL A 203 26.16 -5.60 13.53
CA VAL A 203 26.91 -4.53 12.84
C VAL A 203 26.06 -3.25 12.83
N THR A 204 26.65 -2.17 13.31
CA THR A 204 25.98 -0.87 13.41
C THR A 204 25.99 -0.10 12.08
N PRO A 205 25.08 0.89 11.90
CA PRO A 205 25.10 1.80 10.76
C PRO A 205 26.46 2.46 10.51
N LEU A 206 27.16 2.85 11.59
CA LEU A 206 28.50 3.44 11.52
C LEU A 206 29.56 2.46 10.99
N GLU A 207 29.51 1.22 11.44
CA GLU A 207 30.42 0.18 10.96
C GLU A 207 30.19 -0.16 9.50
N HIS A 208 28.93 -0.20 9.04
CA HIS A 208 28.60 -0.35 7.63
C HIS A 208 29.11 0.84 6.79
N ALA A 209 28.90 2.07 7.23
CA ALA A 209 29.40 3.25 6.51
C ALA A 209 30.93 3.21 6.35
N ARG A 210 31.67 2.79 7.39
CA ARG A 210 33.12 2.60 7.35
C ARG A 210 33.55 1.49 6.40
N ALA A 211 32.87 0.34 6.43
CA ALA A 211 33.15 -0.79 5.57
C ALA A 211 32.97 -0.44 4.07
N HIS A 212 32.03 0.44 3.77
CA HIS A 212 31.78 0.96 2.41
C HIS A 212 32.64 2.17 2.03
N ASN A 213 33.48 2.70 2.95
CA ASN A 213 34.27 3.93 2.80
C ASN A 213 33.40 5.17 2.49
N PHE A 214 32.23 5.28 3.11
CA PHE A 214 31.33 6.42 2.97
C PHE A 214 31.67 7.52 3.99
N GLU A 215 32.77 8.25 3.74
CA GLU A 215 33.32 9.24 4.69
C GLU A 215 32.32 10.33 5.12
N GLU A 216 31.47 10.81 4.20
CA GLU A 216 30.48 11.85 4.52
C GLU A 216 29.34 11.27 5.39
N ILE A 217 28.89 10.05 5.12
CA ILE A 217 27.89 9.37 5.94
C ILE A 217 28.47 9.07 7.34
N GLU A 218 29.74 8.65 7.43
CA GLU A 218 30.42 8.49 8.73
C GLU A 218 30.39 9.78 9.54
N LYS A 219 30.71 10.93 8.92
CA LYS A 219 30.66 12.25 9.58
C LYS A 219 29.26 12.60 10.08
N ILE A 220 28.23 12.33 9.27
CA ILE A 220 26.82 12.59 9.65
C ILE A 220 26.45 11.76 10.89
N LEU A 221 26.75 10.45 10.88
CA LEU A 221 26.43 9.56 11.99
C LEU A 221 27.18 9.93 13.27
N LEU A 222 28.47 10.31 13.19
CA LEU A 222 29.26 10.74 14.34
C LEU A 222 28.81 12.08 14.93
N ALA A 223 28.25 12.97 14.12
CA ALA A 223 27.74 14.26 14.59
C ALA A 223 26.48 14.10 15.47
N THR A 224 25.74 13.02 15.30
CA THR A 224 24.49 12.73 16.03
C THR A 224 24.76 12.21 17.46
N ASN A 225 25.88 11.59 17.71
CA ASN A 225 26.26 11.00 19.01
C ASN A 225 26.87 12.01 20.02
N LYS A 226 26.63 13.29 19.80
CA LYS A 226 27.04 14.38 20.73
C LYS A 226 25.83 14.91 21.51
#